data_065b709459130e4e8e9c7eee1dd08424
#
_entry.id   065b709459130e4e8e9c7eee1dd08424
#
_cell.length_a   1.000
_cell.length_b   1.000
_cell.length_c   1.000
_cell.angle_alpha   90.00
_cell.angle_beta   90.00
_cell.angle_gamma   90.00
#
_symmetry.space_group_name_H-M   'P 1'
#
loop_
_entity.id
_entity.type
_entity.pdbx_description
1 polymer ?
#
loop_
_entity_poly.entity_id
_entity_poly.type
_entity_poly.pdbx_seq_one_letter_code
_entity_poly.pdbx_strand_id
1 'polypeptide(L)'
;MSQVPSASNIVASAFTNAPSPTAADGGAVQTPQHFASDNYAGICPEALHYLIEANASGHEVAYGDDTWTQRVCDGIRNLFDTDCDVFFVFNGTAANSLALASLSQSYHSVICHELAHVETDECGGPEFFSNGAKLLTARGRENNGKLTPDAIESVINRRSDIHFPKPKVVTLTQATEVGTVYSVDEVKAISALAKRRNLRVHMDGARFANAVATLGCHPGDVTWRAGVDVLCFGGTKNGLPVGEAVVFFNRSLSEDFAYRVKQAGQLASKMRFISAPWLGMLENDTWLRNARHANAMAQLLAQRIREVPGVSIMFETQANAVFAELPLHVIEALRAKGWRFYTFIGAGGCRLMCAWDTRPETVERLAADIRALSANR
;
A
#
# COMPACT_ATOMS: atom_id res chain seq x y z
N MET A 1 -16.80 -17.58 -41.50
CA MET A 1 -15.61 -16.74 -41.20
C MET A 1 -16.11 -15.43 -40.64
N SER A 2 -16.20 -15.33 -39.31
CA SER A 2 -16.62 -14.09 -38.63
C SER A 2 -15.37 -13.19 -38.47
N GLN A 3 -15.45 -11.98 -39.03
CA GLN A 3 -14.38 -10.98 -38.91
C GLN A 3 -14.26 -10.51 -37.47
N VAL A 4 -13.05 -10.62 -36.90
CA VAL A 4 -12.69 -10.03 -35.61
C VAL A 4 -12.56 -8.50 -35.83
N PRO A 5 -13.23 -7.65 -35.04
CA PRO A 5 -13.10 -6.20 -35.16
C PRO A 5 -11.68 -5.73 -34.84
N SER A 6 -11.17 -4.75 -35.58
CA SER A 6 -9.82 -4.21 -35.36
C SER A 6 -9.73 -3.44 -34.04
N ALA A 7 -8.55 -3.47 -33.40
CA ALA A 7 -8.27 -2.83 -32.11
C ALA A 7 -8.63 -1.32 -32.04
N SER A 8 -8.62 -0.61 -33.18
CA SER A 8 -9.02 0.79 -33.30
C SER A 8 -10.50 1.04 -33.01
N ASN A 9 -11.37 0.04 -33.25
CA ASN A 9 -12.82 0.19 -33.00
C ASN A 9 -13.21 -0.08 -31.54
N ILE A 10 -12.35 -0.73 -30.76
CA ILE A 10 -12.60 -1.01 -29.34
C ILE A 10 -12.30 0.25 -28.49
N VAL A 11 -11.30 1.04 -28.85
CA VAL A 11 -10.95 2.28 -28.12
C VAL A 11 -11.96 3.39 -28.36
N ALA A 12 -12.51 3.51 -29.58
CA ALA A 12 -13.48 4.55 -29.90
C ALA A 12 -14.84 4.36 -29.19
N SER A 13 -15.28 3.12 -28.90
CA SER A 13 -16.58 2.87 -28.27
C SER A 13 -16.57 3.07 -26.75
N ALA A 14 -15.40 3.06 -26.10
CA ALA A 14 -15.27 3.25 -24.66
C ALA A 14 -15.42 4.73 -24.22
N PHE A 15 -15.25 5.68 -25.15
CA PHE A 15 -15.31 7.12 -24.85
C PHE A 15 -16.62 7.81 -25.27
N THR A 16 -17.52 7.14 -25.97
CA THR A 16 -18.73 7.77 -26.54
C THR A 16 -20.01 7.62 -25.72
N ASN A 17 -20.02 6.90 -24.61
CA ASN A 17 -21.24 6.62 -23.82
C ASN A 17 -21.20 7.01 -22.34
N ALA A 18 -20.31 7.93 -21.92
CA ALA A 18 -20.50 8.62 -20.66
C ALA A 18 -21.27 9.92 -20.95
N PRO A 19 -22.49 10.11 -20.42
CA PRO A 19 -23.15 11.40 -20.52
C PRO A 19 -22.27 12.42 -19.80
N SER A 20 -21.85 13.47 -20.51
CA SER A 20 -21.29 14.67 -19.88
C SER A 20 -22.25 15.14 -18.81
N PRO A 21 -21.83 15.39 -17.57
CA PRO A 21 -22.69 15.99 -16.56
C PRO A 21 -23.09 17.38 -17.08
N THR A 22 -24.31 17.53 -17.57
CA THR A 22 -24.90 18.83 -17.82
C THR A 22 -25.05 19.51 -16.48
N ALA A 23 -24.34 20.63 -16.32
CA ALA A 23 -24.54 21.54 -15.21
C ALA A 23 -25.96 22.09 -15.29
N ALA A 24 -26.86 21.50 -14.54
CA ALA A 24 -28.14 22.10 -14.16
C ALA A 24 -28.04 22.38 -12.65
N ASP A 25 -28.17 23.64 -12.32
CA ASP A 25 -28.19 24.21 -10.97
C ASP A 25 -26.87 24.16 -10.18
N GLY A 26 -26.30 25.31 -9.84
CA GLY A 26 -25.02 25.62 -9.20
C GLY A 26 -24.69 24.92 -7.86
N GLY A 27 -25.10 23.67 -7.66
CA GLY A 27 -24.65 22.77 -6.62
C GLY A 27 -23.50 21.92 -7.16
N ALA A 28 -22.35 21.97 -6.52
CA ALA A 28 -21.24 21.06 -6.81
C ALA A 28 -21.76 19.61 -6.81
N VAL A 29 -21.67 18.92 -7.96
CA VAL A 29 -22.03 17.50 -8.07
C VAL A 29 -21.10 16.74 -7.12
N GLN A 30 -21.64 16.31 -5.98
CA GLN A 30 -20.89 15.50 -5.03
C GLN A 30 -20.65 14.14 -5.64
N THR A 31 -19.40 13.89 -6.08
CA THR A 31 -18.98 12.56 -6.52
C THR A 31 -19.20 11.55 -5.38
N PRO A 32 -19.80 10.37 -5.67
CA PRO A 32 -19.97 9.33 -4.67
C PRO A 32 -18.63 8.90 -4.11
N GLN A 33 -18.49 8.88 -2.78
CA GLN A 33 -17.35 8.28 -2.11
C GLN A 33 -17.68 6.84 -1.71
N HIS A 34 -16.71 5.95 -1.84
CA HIS A 34 -16.86 4.54 -1.58
C HIS A 34 -15.80 4.06 -0.58
N PHE A 35 -16.03 2.89 0.02
CA PHE A 35 -15.17 2.31 1.04
C PHE A 35 -14.52 1.00 0.57
N ALA A 36 -14.39 0.79 -0.74
CA ALA A 36 -13.79 -0.43 -1.29
C ALA A 36 -12.25 -0.37 -1.24
N SER A 37 -11.66 0.75 -1.64
CA SER A 37 -10.21 0.91 -1.70
C SER A 37 -9.80 2.38 -1.62
N ASP A 38 -8.69 2.65 -0.97
CA ASP A 38 -7.99 3.92 -0.98
C ASP A 38 -7.41 4.27 -2.37
N ASN A 39 -7.30 3.29 -3.28
CA ASN A 39 -7.00 3.54 -4.70
C ASN A 39 -8.16 4.20 -5.49
N TYR A 40 -9.33 4.38 -4.90
CA TYR A 40 -10.46 5.04 -5.56
C TYR A 40 -10.39 6.57 -5.44
N ALA A 41 -9.61 7.07 -4.48
CA ALA A 41 -9.36 8.50 -4.34
C ALA A 41 -8.55 9.06 -5.53
N GLY A 42 -8.73 10.33 -5.81
CA GLY A 42 -7.96 11.03 -6.81
C GLY A 42 -6.57 11.45 -6.32
N ILE A 43 -5.86 12.21 -7.17
CA ILE A 43 -4.61 12.86 -6.80
C ILE A 43 -4.89 14.02 -5.81
N CYS A 44 -4.07 14.16 -4.78
CA CYS A 44 -4.19 15.31 -3.87
C CYS A 44 -3.70 16.60 -4.53
N PRO A 45 -4.25 17.77 -4.14
CA PRO A 45 -3.92 19.05 -4.79
C PRO A 45 -2.43 19.38 -4.81
N GLU A 46 -1.70 19.07 -3.74
CA GLU A 46 -0.28 19.32 -3.60
C GLU A 46 0.54 18.49 -4.61
N ALA A 47 0.20 17.22 -4.78
CA ALA A 47 0.85 16.35 -5.76
C ALA A 47 0.52 16.77 -7.19
N LEU A 48 -0.73 17.18 -7.45
CA LEU A 48 -1.15 17.69 -8.76
C LEU A 48 -0.41 18.98 -9.13
N HIS A 49 -0.21 19.88 -8.17
CA HIS A 49 0.55 21.11 -8.36
C HIS A 49 1.95 20.82 -8.90
N TYR A 50 2.71 19.93 -8.26
CA TYR A 50 4.06 19.57 -8.69
C TYR A 50 4.09 18.80 -10.03
N LEU A 51 3.04 18.03 -10.33
CA LEU A 51 2.90 17.41 -11.65
C LEU A 51 2.79 18.46 -12.76
N ILE A 52 2.01 19.53 -12.53
CA ILE A 52 1.84 20.64 -13.46
C ILE A 52 3.15 21.45 -13.60
N GLU A 53 3.83 21.74 -12.50
CA GLU A 53 5.12 22.44 -12.52
C GLU A 53 6.19 21.65 -13.28
N ALA A 54 6.30 20.34 -13.04
CA ALA A 54 7.22 19.48 -13.76
C ALA A 54 6.92 19.40 -15.26
N ASN A 55 5.64 19.56 -15.66
CA ASN A 55 5.27 19.67 -17.06
C ASN A 55 5.66 21.03 -17.67
N ALA A 56 5.61 22.10 -16.88
CA ALA A 56 5.92 23.46 -17.32
C ALA A 56 7.43 23.75 -17.37
N SER A 57 8.29 22.92 -16.76
CA SER A 57 9.75 23.15 -16.67
C SER A 57 10.48 22.99 -18.00
N GLY A 58 9.78 22.58 -19.08
CA GLY A 58 10.38 22.43 -20.41
C GLY A 58 11.11 21.09 -20.58
N HIS A 59 12.30 21.14 -21.22
CA HIS A 59 13.10 19.95 -21.49
C HIS A 59 13.96 19.61 -20.27
N GLU A 60 13.83 18.37 -19.81
CA GLU A 60 14.58 17.81 -18.69
C GLU A 60 15.27 16.50 -19.13
N VAL A 61 16.35 16.15 -18.46
CA VAL A 61 17.07 14.90 -18.72
C VAL A 61 16.13 13.71 -18.44
N ALA A 62 16.25 12.67 -19.27
CA ALA A 62 15.38 11.50 -19.20
C ALA A 62 15.84 10.49 -18.11
N TYR A 63 14.95 9.52 -17.82
CA TYR A 63 15.25 8.33 -17.03
C TYR A 63 15.63 8.56 -15.55
N GLY A 64 15.24 9.68 -14.98
CA GLY A 64 15.45 9.98 -13.54
C GLY A 64 16.69 10.80 -13.24
N ASP A 65 17.47 11.18 -14.27
CA ASP A 65 18.61 12.09 -14.13
C ASP A 65 18.19 13.57 -14.14
N ASP A 66 16.87 13.81 -14.07
CA ASP A 66 16.28 15.15 -14.02
C ASP A 66 16.36 15.77 -12.62
N THR A 67 16.24 17.11 -12.58
CA THR A 67 16.33 17.87 -11.33
C THR A 67 15.17 17.60 -10.37
N TRP A 68 13.98 17.26 -10.89
CA TRP A 68 12.80 16.91 -10.10
C TRP A 68 13.01 15.62 -9.32
N THR A 69 13.48 14.58 -10.01
CA THR A 69 13.78 13.28 -9.38
C THR A 69 14.86 13.40 -8.31
N GLN A 70 15.91 14.19 -8.57
CA GLN A 70 16.98 14.44 -7.59
C GLN A 70 16.43 15.14 -6.34
N ARG A 71 15.63 16.21 -6.48
CA ARG A 71 14.99 16.91 -5.36
C ARG A 71 14.14 15.96 -4.49
N VAL A 72 13.39 15.05 -5.12
CA VAL A 72 12.58 14.07 -4.36
C VAL A 72 13.47 13.10 -3.61
N CYS A 73 14.53 12.58 -4.24
CA CYS A 73 15.49 11.71 -3.56
C CYS A 73 16.09 12.39 -2.32
N ASP A 74 16.48 13.66 -2.44
CA ASP A 74 17.01 14.44 -1.31
C ASP A 74 15.93 14.67 -0.24
N GLY A 75 14.69 14.96 -0.65
CA GLY A 75 13.56 15.08 0.26
C GLY A 75 13.29 13.79 1.06
N ILE A 76 13.40 12.62 0.42
CA ILE A 76 13.26 11.32 1.09
C ILE A 76 14.44 11.06 2.04
N ARG A 77 15.68 11.37 1.65
CA ARG A 77 16.84 11.28 2.57
C ARG A 77 16.63 12.13 3.80
N ASN A 78 16.17 13.37 3.62
CA ASN A 78 15.86 14.27 4.72
C ASN A 78 14.72 13.75 5.60
N LEU A 79 13.66 13.19 4.99
CA LEU A 79 12.53 12.60 5.71
C LEU A 79 12.96 11.46 6.66
N PHE A 80 13.88 10.62 6.21
CA PHE A 80 14.38 9.49 7.02
C PHE A 80 15.60 9.83 7.86
N ASP A 81 16.19 11.04 7.71
CA ASP A 81 17.40 11.47 8.40
C ASP A 81 18.55 10.45 8.23
N THR A 82 18.77 10.04 6.98
CA THR A 82 19.84 9.08 6.63
C THR A 82 20.17 9.12 5.14
N ASP A 83 21.40 8.73 4.81
CA ASP A 83 21.78 8.48 3.43
C ASP A 83 21.20 7.17 2.95
N CYS A 84 20.43 7.20 1.86
CA CYS A 84 19.75 6.05 1.27
C CYS A 84 19.68 6.19 -0.25
N ASP A 85 19.55 5.05 -0.94
CA ASP A 85 19.30 5.03 -2.38
C ASP A 85 17.79 4.92 -2.63
N VAL A 86 17.27 5.79 -3.51
CA VAL A 86 15.84 5.91 -3.79
C VAL A 86 15.59 5.67 -5.27
N PHE A 87 14.64 4.79 -5.56
CA PHE A 87 14.19 4.46 -6.91
C PHE A 87 12.67 4.58 -6.99
N PHE A 88 12.16 5.00 -8.16
CA PHE A 88 10.72 5.10 -8.38
C PHE A 88 10.27 4.03 -9.37
N VAL A 89 9.14 3.40 -9.03
CA VAL A 89 8.48 2.38 -9.85
C VAL A 89 6.99 2.69 -9.95
N PHE A 90 6.30 2.09 -10.92
CA PHE A 90 4.91 2.45 -11.24
C PHE A 90 3.91 2.07 -10.14
N ASN A 91 4.07 0.91 -9.49
CA ASN A 91 3.13 0.40 -8.49
C ASN A 91 3.79 -0.46 -7.40
N GLY A 92 3.02 -0.83 -6.37
CA GLY A 92 3.48 -1.61 -5.23
C GLY A 92 3.97 -3.01 -5.59
N THR A 93 3.30 -3.70 -6.53
CA THR A 93 3.73 -5.03 -6.99
C THR A 93 5.12 -4.99 -7.62
N ALA A 94 5.41 -3.97 -8.45
CA ALA A 94 6.75 -3.78 -8.99
C ALA A 94 7.76 -3.46 -7.89
N ALA A 95 7.39 -2.61 -6.92
CA ALA A 95 8.25 -2.25 -5.80
C ALA A 95 8.66 -3.49 -4.98
N ASN A 96 7.67 -4.25 -4.50
CA ASN A 96 7.90 -5.46 -3.71
C ASN A 96 8.68 -6.53 -4.48
N SER A 97 8.23 -6.84 -5.70
CA SER A 97 8.85 -7.89 -6.53
C SER A 97 10.32 -7.59 -6.83
N LEU A 98 10.65 -6.35 -7.22
CA LEU A 98 12.02 -5.98 -7.55
C LEU A 98 12.90 -5.84 -6.30
N ALA A 99 12.36 -5.30 -5.19
CA ALA A 99 13.06 -5.23 -3.92
C ALA A 99 13.42 -6.64 -3.43
N LEU A 100 12.46 -7.56 -3.38
CA LEU A 100 12.70 -8.95 -2.97
C LEU A 100 13.68 -9.67 -3.90
N ALA A 101 13.61 -9.39 -5.21
CA ALA A 101 14.56 -9.93 -6.19
C ALA A 101 16.00 -9.42 -5.98
N SER A 102 16.20 -8.20 -5.45
CA SER A 102 17.54 -7.70 -5.12
C SER A 102 18.11 -8.33 -3.85
N LEU A 103 17.24 -8.82 -2.96
CA LEU A 103 17.61 -9.39 -1.67
C LEU A 103 17.83 -10.90 -1.70
N SER A 104 17.47 -11.59 -2.80
CA SER A 104 17.42 -13.04 -2.86
C SER A 104 17.99 -13.61 -4.15
N GLN A 105 18.27 -14.90 -4.14
CA GLN A 105 18.64 -15.73 -5.29
C GLN A 105 17.58 -16.81 -5.47
N SER A 106 17.52 -17.47 -6.61
CA SER A 106 16.50 -18.46 -6.97
C SER A 106 16.35 -19.62 -5.96
N TYR A 107 17.42 -20.00 -5.25
CA TYR A 107 17.40 -21.05 -4.22
C TYR A 107 17.07 -20.53 -2.82
N HIS A 108 16.82 -19.24 -2.67
CA HIS A 108 16.44 -18.64 -1.41
C HIS A 108 14.93 -18.73 -1.18
N SER A 109 14.52 -18.38 0.02
CA SER A 109 13.12 -18.13 0.36
C SER A 109 12.95 -16.81 1.11
N VAL A 110 11.75 -16.26 0.98
CA VAL A 110 11.26 -15.08 1.66
C VAL A 110 10.20 -15.51 2.67
N ILE A 111 10.37 -15.15 3.92
CA ILE A 111 9.38 -15.43 4.97
C ILE A 111 8.42 -14.25 5.04
N CYS A 112 7.12 -14.52 4.90
CA CYS A 112 6.05 -13.53 4.96
C CYS A 112 4.89 -14.01 5.85
N HIS A 113 3.99 -13.09 6.23
CA HIS A 113 2.72 -13.48 6.83
C HIS A 113 1.82 -14.14 5.77
N GLU A 114 0.96 -15.09 6.16
CA GLU A 114 0.05 -15.79 5.22
C GLU A 114 -0.94 -14.84 4.51
N LEU A 115 -1.23 -13.66 5.08
CA LEU A 115 -2.06 -12.62 4.49
C LEU A 115 -1.26 -11.54 3.75
N ALA A 116 0.08 -11.63 3.72
CA ALA A 116 0.91 -10.62 3.07
C ALA A 116 0.55 -10.48 1.59
N HIS A 117 0.45 -9.24 1.11
CA HIS A 117 0.09 -8.92 -0.28
C HIS A 117 0.98 -9.64 -1.30
N VAL A 118 2.27 -9.80 -1.00
CA VAL A 118 3.23 -10.56 -1.83
C VAL A 118 2.82 -12.02 -2.04
N GLU A 119 2.11 -12.62 -1.07
CA GLU A 119 1.60 -13.99 -1.14
C GLU A 119 0.23 -14.05 -1.82
N THR A 120 -0.66 -13.10 -1.50
CA THR A 120 -2.09 -13.24 -1.83
C THR A 120 -2.52 -12.50 -3.10
N ASP A 121 -1.88 -11.37 -3.46
CA ASP A 121 -2.42 -10.43 -4.45
C ASP A 121 -1.37 -9.90 -5.46
N GLU A 122 -0.21 -10.57 -5.61
CA GLU A 122 0.82 -10.17 -6.58
C GLU A 122 1.06 -11.19 -7.70
N CYS A 123 0.16 -12.18 -7.83
CA CYS A 123 0.13 -13.13 -8.96
C CYS A 123 1.47 -13.83 -9.23
N GLY A 124 2.25 -14.15 -8.18
CA GLY A 124 3.57 -14.75 -8.30
C GLY A 124 4.66 -13.79 -8.80
N GLY A 125 4.42 -12.49 -8.74
CA GLY A 125 5.39 -11.46 -9.16
C GLY A 125 6.72 -11.57 -8.42
N PRO A 126 6.75 -11.68 -7.08
CA PRO A 126 7.98 -11.85 -6.32
C PRO A 126 8.81 -13.06 -6.76
N GLU A 127 8.17 -14.20 -6.96
CA GLU A 127 8.84 -15.42 -7.44
C GLU A 127 9.34 -15.27 -8.86
N PHE A 128 8.55 -14.66 -9.74
CA PHE A 128 8.95 -14.45 -11.14
C PHE A 128 10.20 -13.57 -11.25
N PHE A 129 10.20 -12.39 -10.60
CA PHE A 129 11.33 -11.46 -10.71
C PHE A 129 12.57 -11.89 -9.92
N SER A 130 12.43 -12.76 -8.90
CA SER A 130 13.55 -13.36 -8.17
C SER A 130 14.07 -14.65 -8.79
N ASN A 131 13.60 -15.02 -9.98
CA ASN A 131 13.94 -16.27 -10.67
C ASN A 131 13.56 -17.52 -9.84
N GLY A 132 12.50 -17.47 -9.05
CA GLY A 132 11.95 -18.61 -8.33
C GLY A 132 12.26 -18.66 -6.83
N ALA A 133 12.67 -17.56 -6.19
CA ALA A 133 12.76 -17.53 -4.73
C ALA A 133 11.38 -17.80 -4.13
N LYS A 134 11.28 -18.81 -3.26
CA LYS A 134 9.99 -19.30 -2.75
C LYS A 134 9.49 -18.43 -1.60
N LEU A 135 8.21 -18.06 -1.61
CA LEU A 135 7.55 -17.53 -0.43
C LEU A 135 7.28 -18.66 0.58
N LEU A 136 7.58 -18.41 1.85
CA LEU A 136 7.30 -19.30 2.97
C LEU A 136 6.45 -18.56 3.98
N THR A 137 5.19 -18.98 4.07
CA THR A 137 4.24 -18.32 4.97
C THR A 137 4.47 -18.73 6.42
N ALA A 138 4.29 -17.76 7.30
CA ALA A 138 4.22 -17.94 8.74
C ALA A 138 2.95 -17.26 9.29
N ARG A 139 2.46 -17.75 10.41
CA ARG A 139 1.32 -17.18 11.12
C ARG A 139 1.73 -16.85 12.54
N GLY A 140 1.48 -15.62 12.98
CA GLY A 140 1.62 -15.24 14.38
C GLY A 140 0.60 -15.96 15.26
N ARG A 141 0.83 -15.98 16.58
CA ARG A 141 -0.10 -16.56 17.54
C ARG A 141 -1.42 -15.80 17.63
N GLU A 142 -1.33 -14.47 17.48
CA GLU A 142 -2.48 -13.58 17.45
C GLU A 142 -2.93 -13.45 15.97
N ASN A 143 -4.22 -13.56 15.74
CA ASN A 143 -4.79 -13.43 14.39
C ASN A 143 -4.91 -11.94 13.98
N ASN A 144 -3.79 -11.22 14.03
CA ASN A 144 -3.71 -9.76 13.83
C ASN A 144 -2.89 -9.34 12.59
N GLY A 145 -2.55 -10.29 11.71
CA GLY A 145 -1.79 -10.03 10.49
C GLY A 145 -0.30 -9.81 10.69
N LYS A 146 0.23 -9.95 11.92
CA LYS A 146 1.62 -9.70 12.24
C LYS A 146 2.45 -10.99 12.33
N LEU A 147 3.68 -10.93 11.82
CA LEU A 147 4.72 -11.90 12.13
C LEU A 147 5.26 -11.66 13.54
N THR A 148 5.70 -12.74 14.19
CA THR A 148 6.45 -12.69 15.44
C THR A 148 7.82 -13.36 15.27
N PRO A 149 8.82 -13.02 16.10
CA PRO A 149 10.11 -13.74 16.07
C PRO A 149 9.95 -15.26 16.14
N ASP A 150 9.08 -15.77 17.02
CA ASP A 150 8.83 -17.21 17.16
C ASP A 150 8.25 -17.85 15.88
N ALA A 151 7.33 -17.16 15.21
CA ALA A 151 6.73 -17.63 13.97
C ALA A 151 7.78 -17.71 12.85
N ILE A 152 8.63 -16.69 12.73
CA ILE A 152 9.75 -16.64 11.79
C ILE A 152 10.74 -17.76 12.10
N GLU A 153 11.12 -17.94 13.36
CA GLU A 153 12.08 -18.96 13.78
C GLU A 153 11.55 -20.37 13.54
N SER A 154 10.24 -20.60 13.71
CA SER A 154 9.58 -21.86 13.37
C SER A 154 9.75 -22.21 11.87
N VAL A 155 9.63 -21.23 10.97
CA VAL A 155 9.86 -21.44 9.54
C VAL A 155 11.32 -21.72 9.24
N ILE A 156 12.26 -20.96 9.84
CA ILE A 156 13.72 -21.15 9.66
C ILE A 156 14.13 -22.58 10.09
N ASN A 157 13.60 -23.05 11.21
CA ASN A 157 13.96 -24.33 11.83
C ASN A 157 13.20 -25.51 11.20
N ARG A 158 12.27 -25.30 10.25
CA ARG A 158 11.50 -26.37 9.59
C ARG A 158 12.42 -27.39 8.92
N ARG A 159 13.42 -26.90 8.18
CA ARG A 159 14.47 -27.70 7.55
C ARG A 159 15.70 -26.84 7.31
N SER A 160 16.89 -27.45 7.42
CA SER A 160 18.18 -26.79 7.20
C SER A 160 19.08 -27.52 6.17
N ASP A 161 18.57 -28.59 5.58
CA ASP A 161 19.30 -29.37 4.56
C ASP A 161 19.16 -28.75 3.15
N ILE A 162 19.99 -29.20 2.22
CA ILE A 162 20.08 -28.67 0.85
C ILE A 162 18.84 -28.92 -0.02
N HIS A 163 17.90 -29.74 0.43
CA HIS A 163 16.65 -30.03 -0.29
C HIS A 163 15.53 -29.00 -0.01
N PHE A 164 15.80 -28.04 0.88
CA PHE A 164 14.84 -27.02 1.24
C PHE A 164 15.37 -25.62 0.90
N PRO A 165 14.51 -24.68 0.38
CA PRO A 165 14.96 -23.33 0.07
C PRO A 165 15.52 -22.64 1.30
N LYS A 166 16.70 -22.02 1.15
CA LYS A 166 17.39 -21.34 2.25
C LYS A 166 16.72 -20.01 2.58
N PRO A 167 16.17 -19.81 3.79
CA PRO A 167 15.61 -18.52 4.19
C PRO A 167 16.66 -17.41 4.07
N LYS A 168 16.27 -16.29 3.46
CA LYS A 168 17.17 -15.15 3.24
C LYS A 168 16.54 -13.80 3.55
N VAL A 169 15.23 -13.66 3.40
CA VAL A 169 14.51 -12.41 3.60
C VAL A 169 13.33 -12.65 4.53
N VAL A 170 13.05 -11.68 5.39
CA VAL A 170 11.77 -11.51 6.08
C VAL A 170 11.09 -10.29 5.50
N THR A 171 9.84 -10.39 5.08
CA THR A 171 9.04 -9.25 4.64
C THR A 171 7.93 -8.95 5.65
N LEU A 172 7.81 -7.68 6.02
CA LEU A 172 6.77 -7.15 6.90
C LEU A 172 5.87 -6.22 6.09
N THR A 173 4.56 -6.23 6.35
CA THR A 173 3.64 -5.25 5.76
C THR A 173 3.24 -4.21 6.82
N GLN A 174 3.48 -2.92 6.54
CA GLN A 174 3.24 -1.83 7.46
C GLN A 174 2.40 -0.73 6.78
N ALA A 175 1.11 -0.50 7.15
CA ALA A 175 0.30 -1.31 8.07
C ALA A 175 -0.07 -2.66 7.44
N THR A 176 -0.41 -3.66 8.28
CA THR A 176 -0.77 -5.00 7.82
C THR A 176 -2.05 -5.02 6.98
N GLU A 177 -2.30 -6.11 6.30
CA GLU A 177 -3.48 -6.30 5.43
C GLU A 177 -4.81 -6.27 6.21
N VAL A 178 -4.75 -6.49 7.52
CA VAL A 178 -5.91 -6.36 8.42
C VAL A 178 -5.93 -5.04 9.20
N GLY A 179 -5.11 -4.08 8.80
CA GLY A 179 -5.12 -2.71 9.31
C GLY A 179 -4.44 -2.51 10.67
N THR A 180 -3.74 -3.50 11.21
CA THR A 180 -2.94 -3.36 12.42
C THR A 180 -1.56 -2.80 12.10
N VAL A 181 -0.87 -2.26 13.11
CA VAL A 181 0.41 -1.57 12.96
C VAL A 181 1.46 -2.22 13.86
N TYR A 182 2.60 -2.62 13.27
CA TYR A 182 3.76 -3.03 14.06
C TYR A 182 4.30 -1.84 14.86
N SER A 183 4.51 -2.02 16.14
CA SER A 183 5.25 -1.07 16.97
C SER A 183 6.74 -1.06 16.59
N VAL A 184 7.45 0.01 16.97
CA VAL A 184 8.90 0.10 16.79
C VAL A 184 9.62 -1.09 17.44
N ASP A 185 9.18 -1.51 18.62
CA ASP A 185 9.80 -2.61 19.34
C ASP A 185 9.53 -3.97 18.70
N GLU A 186 8.33 -4.20 18.12
CA GLU A 186 8.04 -5.40 17.32
C GLU A 186 8.95 -5.49 16.09
N VAL A 187 9.14 -4.38 15.35
CA VAL A 187 10.05 -4.35 14.20
C VAL A 187 11.49 -4.60 14.64
N LYS A 188 11.95 -3.97 15.73
CA LYS A 188 13.30 -4.21 16.30
C LYS A 188 13.50 -5.67 16.70
N ALA A 189 12.53 -6.30 17.34
CA ALA A 189 12.61 -7.70 17.76
C ALA A 189 12.77 -8.65 16.56
N ILE A 190 11.99 -8.42 15.49
CA ILE A 190 12.08 -9.19 14.25
C ILE A 190 13.42 -8.95 13.56
N SER A 191 13.86 -7.70 13.44
CA SER A 191 15.13 -7.33 12.81
C SER A 191 16.34 -7.90 13.58
N ALA A 192 16.27 -7.92 14.91
CA ALA A 192 17.30 -8.54 15.74
C ALA A 192 17.41 -10.06 15.49
N LEU A 193 16.27 -10.74 15.35
CA LEU A 193 16.26 -12.15 14.92
C LEU A 193 16.84 -12.31 13.51
N ALA A 194 16.37 -11.51 12.56
CA ALA A 194 16.84 -11.54 11.16
C ALA A 194 18.37 -11.38 11.09
N LYS A 195 18.92 -10.40 11.83
CA LYS A 195 20.37 -10.18 11.92
C LYS A 195 21.12 -11.40 12.47
N ARG A 196 20.63 -12.02 13.56
CA ARG A 196 21.25 -13.25 14.13
C ARG A 196 21.23 -14.42 13.15
N ARG A 197 20.20 -14.51 12.29
CA ARG A 197 20.02 -15.57 11.29
C ARG A 197 20.56 -15.21 9.90
N ASN A 198 21.25 -14.06 9.77
CA ASN A 198 21.78 -13.54 8.49
C ASN A 198 20.70 -13.40 7.39
N LEU A 199 19.52 -12.94 7.82
CA LEU A 199 18.40 -12.58 6.93
C LEU A 199 18.38 -11.07 6.69
N ARG A 200 17.75 -10.65 5.59
CA ARG A 200 17.44 -9.27 5.28
C ARG A 200 16.01 -8.95 5.70
N VAL A 201 15.73 -7.69 6.00
CA VAL A 201 14.39 -7.21 6.35
C VAL A 201 13.88 -6.27 5.28
N HIS A 202 12.84 -6.70 4.59
CA HIS A 202 12.07 -5.90 3.65
C HIS A 202 10.78 -5.42 4.34
N MET A 203 10.36 -4.20 4.06
CA MET A 203 9.08 -3.66 4.52
C MET A 203 8.22 -3.24 3.32
N ASP A 204 7.10 -3.93 3.12
CA ASP A 204 6.01 -3.44 2.29
C ASP A 204 5.33 -2.28 3.02
N GLY A 205 5.53 -1.09 2.53
CA GLY A 205 5.00 0.16 3.07
C GLY A 205 3.89 0.76 2.22
N ALA A 206 3.06 -0.05 1.56
CA ALA A 206 1.93 0.44 0.76
C ALA A 206 1.01 1.40 1.56
N ARG A 207 0.97 1.25 2.89
CA ARG A 207 0.29 2.15 3.85
C ARG A 207 1.22 2.61 4.98
N PHE A 208 2.49 2.79 4.68
CA PHE A 208 3.51 3.23 5.63
C PHE A 208 3.15 4.57 6.30
N ALA A 209 2.62 5.51 5.53
CA ALA A 209 2.16 6.80 6.04
C ALA A 209 1.10 6.63 7.14
N ASN A 210 0.13 5.74 6.95
CA ASN A 210 -0.92 5.45 7.93
C ASN A 210 -0.34 4.85 9.22
N ALA A 211 0.65 3.96 9.10
CA ALA A 211 1.32 3.38 10.25
C ALA A 211 2.13 4.43 11.04
N VAL A 212 2.91 5.28 10.37
CA VAL A 212 3.65 6.37 11.02
C VAL A 212 2.70 7.36 11.70
N ALA A 213 1.56 7.67 11.05
CA ALA A 213 0.52 8.53 11.62
C ALA A 213 -0.04 7.96 12.93
N THR A 214 -0.21 6.65 13.02
CA THR A 214 -0.69 5.95 14.23
C THR A 214 0.38 5.89 15.31
N LEU A 215 1.63 5.59 14.93
CA LEU A 215 2.74 5.46 15.87
C LEU A 215 3.18 6.82 16.45
N GLY A 216 2.96 7.91 15.73
CA GLY A 216 3.40 9.23 16.13
C GLY A 216 4.92 9.36 16.30
N CYS A 217 5.70 8.49 15.65
CA CYS A 217 7.15 8.45 15.73
C CYS A 217 7.82 9.03 14.48
N HIS A 218 9.12 9.26 14.54
CA HIS A 218 9.89 9.58 13.35
C HIS A 218 9.93 8.37 12.40
N PRO A 219 9.77 8.54 11.06
CA PRO A 219 9.71 7.42 10.12
C PRO A 219 10.98 6.54 10.13
N GLY A 220 12.14 7.12 10.43
CA GLY A 220 13.38 6.38 10.63
C GLY A 220 13.35 5.41 11.82
N ASP A 221 12.54 5.69 12.85
CA ASP A 221 12.51 4.87 14.07
C ASP A 221 11.86 3.50 13.82
N VAL A 222 10.89 3.43 12.91
CA VAL A 222 10.18 2.19 12.54
C VAL A 222 10.76 1.54 11.28
N THR A 223 11.82 2.12 10.70
CA THR A 223 12.51 1.61 9.51
C THR A 223 13.98 1.28 9.80
N TRP A 224 14.91 2.07 9.30
CA TRP A 224 16.34 1.75 9.34
C TRP A 224 16.91 1.69 10.77
N ARG A 225 16.45 2.56 11.69
CA ARG A 225 16.84 2.51 13.11
C ARG A 225 16.30 1.25 13.82
N ALA A 226 15.22 0.67 13.30
CA ALA A 226 14.70 -0.61 13.75
C ALA A 226 15.31 -1.82 13.01
N GLY A 227 16.18 -1.60 12.01
CA GLY A 227 16.91 -2.64 11.30
C GLY A 227 16.28 -3.11 9.99
N VAL A 228 15.38 -2.33 9.39
CA VAL A 228 14.86 -2.55 8.04
C VAL A 228 15.94 -2.20 7.01
N ASP A 229 16.19 -3.11 6.07
CA ASP A 229 17.17 -2.91 4.99
C ASP A 229 16.57 -2.13 3.81
N VAL A 230 15.31 -2.42 3.44
CA VAL A 230 14.60 -1.84 2.28
C VAL A 230 13.14 -1.60 2.63
N LEU A 231 12.64 -0.41 2.26
CA LEU A 231 11.24 -0.01 2.36
C LEU A 231 10.66 0.22 0.95
N CYS A 232 9.52 -0.38 0.65
CA CYS A 232 8.65 0.03 -0.46
C CYS A 232 7.69 1.09 0.05
N PHE A 233 8.05 2.38 -0.08
CA PHE A 233 7.27 3.49 0.45
C PHE A 233 6.11 3.83 -0.49
N GLY A 234 4.90 3.55 -0.03
CA GLY A 234 3.66 3.74 -0.80
C GLY A 234 3.23 5.19 -0.89
N GLY A 235 3.02 5.67 -2.12
CA GLY A 235 2.51 7.01 -2.40
C GLY A 235 1.12 7.02 -3.02
N THR A 236 0.82 6.06 -3.89
CA THR A 236 -0.44 6.01 -4.66
C THR A 236 -1.68 6.02 -3.76
N LYS A 237 -1.72 5.19 -2.72
CA LYS A 237 -2.87 5.09 -1.81
C LYS A 237 -3.04 6.31 -0.90
N ASN A 238 -2.05 7.20 -0.86
CA ASN A 238 -2.00 8.35 0.02
C ASN A 238 -2.15 9.71 -0.71
N GLY A 239 -2.50 9.69 -2.00
CA GLY A 239 -2.81 10.90 -2.78
C GLY A 239 -1.91 11.16 -3.98
N LEU A 240 -0.97 10.26 -4.33
CA LEU A 240 -0.27 10.31 -5.61
C LEU A 240 -1.12 9.73 -6.75
N PRO A 241 -0.89 10.16 -7.99
CA PRO A 241 -1.56 9.58 -9.16
C PRO A 241 -1.08 8.17 -9.45
N VAL A 242 0.23 7.95 -9.34
CA VAL A 242 0.97 6.70 -9.54
C VAL A 242 2.33 6.82 -8.88
N GLY A 243 2.98 5.70 -8.65
CA GLY A 243 4.38 5.66 -8.27
C GLY A 243 4.62 5.40 -6.79
N GLU A 244 5.53 4.46 -6.55
CA GLU A 244 6.04 4.09 -5.24
C GLU A 244 7.54 4.35 -5.20
N ALA A 245 8.07 4.68 -4.02
CA ALA A 245 9.51 4.83 -3.81
C ALA A 245 10.09 3.57 -3.16
N VAL A 246 11.07 2.94 -3.79
CA VAL A 246 11.87 1.87 -3.18
C VAL A 246 13.09 2.50 -2.53
N VAL A 247 13.18 2.42 -1.21
CA VAL A 247 14.20 3.10 -0.40
C VAL A 247 15.12 2.05 0.22
N PHE A 248 16.37 2.03 -0.23
CA PHE A 248 17.41 1.16 0.32
C PHE A 248 18.20 1.90 1.40
N PHE A 249 17.94 1.56 2.64
CA PHE A 249 18.74 2.04 3.78
C PHE A 249 20.09 1.34 3.84
N ASN A 250 20.13 0.07 3.44
CA ASN A 250 21.36 -0.67 3.24
C ASN A 250 21.77 -0.57 1.75
N ARG A 251 22.55 0.45 1.42
CA ARG A 251 22.94 0.79 0.05
C ARG A 251 23.72 -0.31 -0.68
N SER A 252 24.38 -1.21 0.04
CA SER A 252 25.07 -2.35 -0.61
C SER A 252 24.11 -3.33 -1.30
N LEU A 253 22.80 -3.21 -1.06
CA LEU A 253 21.76 -4.06 -1.65
C LEU A 253 21.13 -3.46 -2.90
N SER A 254 21.45 -2.21 -3.22
CA SER A 254 20.91 -1.47 -4.38
C SER A 254 21.83 -1.44 -5.59
N GLU A 255 23.05 -1.98 -5.50
CA GLU A 255 24.11 -1.86 -6.52
C GLU A 255 23.62 -2.15 -7.95
N ASP A 256 22.86 -3.22 -8.15
CA ASP A 256 22.28 -3.60 -9.44
C ASP A 256 20.79 -3.27 -9.61
N PHE A 257 20.20 -2.52 -8.67
CA PHE A 257 18.74 -2.32 -8.67
C PHE A 257 18.25 -1.53 -9.89
N ALA A 258 19.02 -0.57 -10.38
CA ALA A 258 18.70 0.19 -11.59
C ALA A 258 18.53 -0.71 -12.83
N TYR A 259 19.36 -1.75 -12.95
CA TYR A 259 19.23 -2.73 -14.03
C TYR A 259 17.95 -3.55 -13.92
N ARG A 260 17.53 -3.93 -12.70
CA ARG A 260 16.26 -4.62 -12.44
C ARG A 260 15.08 -3.75 -12.80
N VAL A 261 15.09 -2.47 -12.39
CA VAL A 261 14.07 -1.48 -12.74
C VAL A 261 13.96 -1.33 -14.28
N LYS A 262 15.10 -1.24 -14.99
CA LYS A 262 15.11 -1.16 -16.46
C LYS A 262 14.58 -2.44 -17.11
N GLN A 263 15.04 -3.60 -16.67
CA GLN A 263 14.66 -4.91 -17.22
C GLN A 263 13.17 -5.18 -17.05
N ALA A 264 12.58 -4.76 -15.90
CA ALA A 264 11.16 -4.89 -15.61
C ALA A 264 10.27 -3.86 -16.32
N GLY A 265 10.84 -2.99 -17.15
CA GLY A 265 10.09 -1.92 -17.83
C GLY A 265 9.62 -0.79 -16.90
N GLN A 266 10.18 -0.69 -15.69
CA GLN A 266 9.79 0.30 -14.68
C GLN A 266 10.57 1.62 -14.78
N LEU A 267 11.68 1.67 -15.54
CA LEU A 267 12.44 2.90 -15.77
C LEU A 267 11.72 3.79 -16.78
N ALA A 268 10.86 4.66 -16.29
CA ALA A 268 10.08 5.57 -17.13
C ALA A 268 10.98 6.59 -17.83
N SER A 269 10.79 6.81 -19.15
CA SER A 269 11.57 7.79 -19.91
C SER A 269 11.41 9.21 -19.36
N LYS A 270 10.20 9.56 -18.92
CA LYS A 270 9.88 10.83 -18.28
C LYS A 270 9.63 10.60 -16.79
N MET A 271 10.66 10.12 -16.08
CA MET A 271 10.56 9.75 -14.66
C MET A 271 10.02 10.89 -13.79
N ARG A 272 10.31 12.15 -14.14
CA ARG A 272 9.82 13.32 -13.42
C ARG A 272 8.29 13.35 -13.22
N PHE A 273 7.50 12.70 -14.09
CA PHE A 273 6.04 12.65 -13.91
C PHE A 273 5.60 11.60 -12.88
N ILE A 274 6.48 10.67 -12.52
CA ILE A 274 6.26 9.73 -11.42
C ILE A 274 6.84 10.32 -10.12
N SER A 275 8.02 10.95 -10.19
CA SER A 275 8.73 11.45 -9.01
C SER A 275 8.24 12.82 -8.52
N ALA A 276 8.08 13.83 -9.40
CA ALA A 276 7.79 15.20 -8.97
C ALA A 276 6.54 15.34 -8.06
N PRO A 277 5.44 14.59 -8.25
CA PRO A 277 4.30 14.61 -7.33
C PRO A 277 4.66 14.32 -5.87
N TRP A 278 5.74 13.55 -5.63
CA TRP A 278 6.25 13.28 -4.29
C TRP A 278 6.71 14.55 -3.54
N LEU A 279 7.17 15.59 -4.24
CA LEU A 279 7.50 16.86 -3.59
C LEU A 279 6.28 17.43 -2.87
N GLY A 280 5.10 17.38 -3.50
CA GLY A 280 3.86 17.81 -2.87
C GLY A 280 3.47 16.96 -1.65
N MET A 281 3.84 15.70 -1.65
CA MET A 281 3.62 14.82 -0.47
C MET A 281 4.57 15.14 0.67
N LEU A 282 5.84 15.43 0.35
CA LEU A 282 6.87 15.72 1.35
C LEU A 282 6.73 17.14 1.93
N GLU A 283 6.26 18.10 1.13
CA GLU A 283 6.07 19.46 1.56
C GLU A 283 4.98 19.59 2.63
N ASN A 284 5.27 20.34 3.70
CA ASN A 284 4.34 20.61 4.80
C ASN A 284 3.72 19.33 5.41
N ASP A 285 4.46 18.22 5.40
CA ASP A 285 4.01 16.92 5.90
C ASP A 285 2.67 16.44 5.30
N THR A 286 2.40 16.79 4.04
CA THR A 286 1.17 16.41 3.34
C THR A 286 0.91 14.90 3.41
N TRP A 287 1.96 14.07 3.21
CA TRP A 287 1.87 12.61 3.29
C TRP A 287 1.33 12.15 4.66
N LEU A 288 1.75 12.79 5.73
CA LEU A 288 1.35 12.44 7.09
C LEU A 288 -0.02 13.03 7.45
N ARG A 289 -0.33 14.25 6.96
CA ARG A 289 -1.65 14.87 7.10
C ARG A 289 -2.75 14.04 6.42
N ASN A 290 -2.52 13.60 5.19
CA ASN A 290 -3.42 12.74 4.45
C ASN A 290 -3.67 11.41 5.18
N ALA A 291 -2.63 10.78 5.66
CA ALA A 291 -2.71 9.53 6.41
C ALA A 291 -3.44 9.68 7.75
N ARG A 292 -3.16 10.76 8.50
CA ARG A 292 -3.87 11.08 9.76
C ARG A 292 -5.38 11.26 9.51
N HIS A 293 -5.73 11.96 8.44
CA HIS A 293 -7.12 12.15 8.06
C HIS A 293 -7.80 10.81 7.74
N ALA A 294 -7.21 9.97 6.88
CA ALA A 294 -7.76 8.67 6.54
C ALA A 294 -7.94 7.76 7.77
N ASN A 295 -6.95 7.74 8.68
CA ASN A 295 -7.03 7.00 9.94
C ASN A 295 -8.16 7.54 10.84
N ALA A 296 -8.29 8.87 10.96
CA ALA A 296 -9.36 9.49 11.75
C ALA A 296 -10.75 9.14 11.20
N MET A 297 -10.93 9.07 9.88
CA MET A 297 -12.20 8.66 9.27
C MET A 297 -12.51 7.18 9.54
N ALA A 298 -11.51 6.30 9.52
CA ALA A 298 -11.69 4.90 9.89
C ALA A 298 -12.05 4.75 11.38
N GLN A 299 -11.38 5.48 12.26
CA GLN A 299 -11.72 5.52 13.69
C GLN A 299 -13.14 6.01 13.93
N LEU A 300 -13.55 7.09 13.25
CA LEU A 300 -14.93 7.61 13.31
C LEU A 300 -15.92 6.53 12.88
N LEU A 301 -15.69 5.86 11.74
CA LEU A 301 -16.57 4.79 11.25
C LEU A 301 -16.65 3.64 12.27
N ALA A 302 -15.53 3.16 12.75
CA ALA A 302 -15.48 2.07 13.74
C ALA A 302 -16.27 2.45 15.03
N GLN A 303 -16.11 3.68 15.50
CA GLN A 303 -16.86 4.19 16.67
C GLN A 303 -18.37 4.21 16.41
N ARG A 304 -18.81 4.63 15.22
CA ARG A 304 -20.21 4.73 14.86
C ARG A 304 -20.94 3.40 14.71
N ILE A 305 -20.21 2.35 14.30
CA ILE A 305 -20.82 1.03 14.01
C ILE A 305 -20.60 0.00 15.11
N ARG A 306 -19.69 0.24 16.06
CA ARG A 306 -19.31 -0.72 17.11
C ARG A 306 -20.48 -1.20 17.96
N GLU A 307 -21.47 -0.33 18.25
CA GLU A 307 -22.61 -0.63 19.09
C GLU A 307 -23.87 -1.02 18.31
N VAL A 308 -23.75 -1.17 16.99
CA VAL A 308 -24.87 -1.58 16.14
C VAL A 308 -25.15 -3.07 16.34
N PRO A 309 -26.39 -3.49 16.68
CA PRO A 309 -26.73 -4.89 16.86
C PRO A 309 -26.39 -5.72 15.61
N GLY A 310 -25.71 -6.84 15.81
CA GLY A 310 -25.30 -7.76 14.74
C GLY A 310 -24.04 -7.32 13.99
N VAL A 311 -23.38 -6.25 14.40
CA VAL A 311 -22.08 -5.80 13.88
C VAL A 311 -21.00 -6.14 14.89
N SER A 312 -19.86 -6.67 14.44
CA SER A 312 -18.65 -6.85 15.26
C SER A 312 -17.43 -6.33 14.56
N ILE A 313 -16.58 -5.59 15.29
CA ILE A 313 -15.27 -5.16 14.78
C ILE A 313 -14.31 -6.35 14.94
N MET A 314 -13.75 -6.81 13.81
CA MET A 314 -12.93 -8.03 13.75
C MET A 314 -11.49 -7.80 14.24
N PHE A 315 -10.94 -6.61 13.96
CA PHE A 315 -9.56 -6.23 14.32
C PHE A 315 -9.56 -4.81 14.88
N GLU A 316 -8.56 -4.50 15.69
CA GLU A 316 -8.34 -3.12 16.15
C GLU A 316 -8.11 -2.20 14.94
N THR A 317 -8.85 -1.10 14.88
CA THR A 317 -8.72 -0.11 13.81
C THR A 317 -7.53 0.80 14.10
N GLN A 318 -6.35 0.43 13.63
CA GLN A 318 -5.11 1.18 13.85
C GLN A 318 -4.66 1.98 12.62
N ALA A 319 -5.17 1.67 11.43
CA ALA A 319 -4.90 2.39 10.19
C ALA A 319 -6.21 2.87 9.55
N ASN A 320 -6.22 3.05 8.23
CA ASN A 320 -7.34 3.64 7.49
C ASN A 320 -8.44 2.65 7.08
N ALA A 321 -8.48 1.45 7.65
CA ALA A 321 -9.51 0.44 7.35
C ALA A 321 -10.22 -0.05 8.59
N VAL A 322 -11.54 -0.23 8.47
CA VAL A 322 -12.37 -0.95 9.45
C VAL A 322 -12.70 -2.32 8.90
N PHE A 323 -12.34 -3.34 9.65
CA PHE A 323 -12.76 -4.71 9.37
C PHE A 323 -13.93 -5.05 10.30
N ALA A 324 -15.10 -5.24 9.71
CA ALA A 324 -16.32 -5.50 10.47
C ALA A 324 -17.09 -6.68 9.88
N GLU A 325 -17.57 -7.56 10.74
CA GLU A 325 -18.55 -8.56 10.36
C GLU A 325 -19.94 -7.94 10.37
N LEU A 326 -20.63 -8.02 9.23
CA LEU A 326 -22.00 -7.52 9.03
C LEU A 326 -22.93 -8.68 8.66
N PRO A 327 -24.20 -8.64 9.08
CA PRO A 327 -25.20 -9.60 8.60
C PRO A 327 -25.33 -9.56 7.08
N LEU A 328 -25.51 -10.73 6.43
CA LEU A 328 -25.57 -10.83 4.97
C LEU A 328 -26.65 -9.94 4.35
N HIS A 329 -27.86 -9.88 4.97
CA HIS A 329 -28.93 -9.00 4.48
C HIS A 329 -28.56 -7.50 4.53
N VAL A 330 -27.72 -7.10 5.50
CA VAL A 330 -27.20 -5.70 5.59
C VAL A 330 -26.21 -5.45 4.45
N ILE A 331 -25.29 -6.40 4.18
CA ILE A 331 -24.33 -6.32 3.07
C ILE A 331 -25.06 -6.16 1.73
N GLU A 332 -26.07 -7.00 1.46
CA GLU A 332 -26.86 -6.95 0.23
C GLU A 332 -27.63 -5.64 0.09
N ALA A 333 -28.26 -5.19 1.16
CA ALA A 333 -29.02 -3.93 1.18
C ALA A 333 -28.12 -2.69 1.01
N LEU A 334 -26.92 -2.69 1.60
CA LEU A 334 -25.93 -1.61 1.41
C LEU A 334 -25.46 -1.55 -0.06
N ARG A 335 -25.20 -2.71 -0.67
CA ARG A 335 -24.82 -2.80 -2.08
C ARG A 335 -25.97 -2.33 -2.99
N ALA A 336 -27.20 -2.69 -2.68
CA ALA A 336 -28.38 -2.19 -3.39
C ALA A 336 -28.57 -0.67 -3.28
N LYS A 337 -28.15 -0.06 -2.17
CA LYS A 337 -28.07 1.41 -2.01
C LYS A 337 -26.90 2.07 -2.75
N GLY A 338 -26.04 1.28 -3.42
CA GLY A 338 -24.89 1.76 -4.18
C GLY A 338 -23.58 1.85 -3.40
N TRP A 339 -23.54 1.44 -2.14
CA TRP A 339 -22.30 1.38 -1.40
C TRP A 339 -21.35 0.32 -1.98
N ARG A 340 -20.05 0.64 -2.09
CA ARG A 340 -19.00 -0.28 -2.55
C ARG A 340 -17.98 -0.50 -1.45
N PHE A 341 -17.77 -1.78 -1.12
CA PHE A 341 -16.79 -2.29 -0.18
C PHE A 341 -16.51 -3.77 -0.47
N TYR A 342 -15.40 -4.28 0.00
CA TYR A 342 -15.06 -5.69 -0.19
C TYR A 342 -15.52 -6.53 1.00
N THR A 343 -15.97 -7.76 0.71
CA THR A 343 -16.07 -8.86 1.67
C THR A 343 -14.76 -9.63 1.61
N PHE A 344 -14.04 -9.72 2.72
CA PHE A 344 -12.65 -10.13 2.74
C PHE A 344 -12.41 -11.43 3.52
N ILE A 345 -13.10 -11.64 4.65
CA ILE A 345 -12.91 -12.78 5.53
C ILE A 345 -14.26 -13.44 5.81
N GLY A 346 -14.40 -14.72 5.43
CA GLY A 346 -15.65 -15.42 5.62
C GLY A 346 -16.84 -14.81 4.87
N ALA A 347 -18.06 -15.17 5.27
CA ALA A 347 -19.28 -14.75 4.57
C ALA A 347 -19.69 -13.30 4.91
N GLY A 348 -19.38 -12.79 6.11
CA GLY A 348 -19.83 -11.49 6.63
C GLY A 348 -18.71 -10.48 6.90
N GLY A 349 -17.44 -10.88 6.76
CA GLY A 349 -16.29 -10.01 7.03
C GLY A 349 -16.09 -8.98 5.93
N CYS A 350 -16.36 -7.72 6.23
CA CYS A 350 -16.24 -6.58 5.33
C CYS A 350 -14.99 -5.77 5.64
N ARG A 351 -14.29 -5.30 4.59
CA ARG A 351 -13.28 -4.26 4.68
C ARG A 351 -13.87 -2.94 4.22
N LEU A 352 -13.94 -1.97 5.13
CA LEU A 352 -14.41 -0.61 4.88
C LEU A 352 -13.19 0.32 4.93
N MET A 353 -12.68 0.70 3.75
CA MET A 353 -11.44 1.45 3.58
C MET A 353 -11.72 2.94 3.44
N CYS A 354 -11.06 3.76 4.25
CA CYS A 354 -11.05 5.22 4.13
C CYS A 354 -9.82 5.68 3.35
N ALA A 355 -9.95 6.75 2.58
CA ALA A 355 -8.90 7.37 1.80
C ALA A 355 -8.57 8.77 2.35
N TRP A 356 -7.52 9.39 1.79
CA TRP A 356 -7.07 10.71 2.16
C TRP A 356 -8.12 11.81 1.99
N ASP A 357 -9.11 11.60 1.12
CA ASP A 357 -10.21 12.53 0.80
C ASP A 357 -11.57 12.11 1.38
N THR A 358 -11.63 11.05 2.19
CA THR A 358 -12.89 10.57 2.78
C THR A 358 -13.52 11.64 3.65
N ARG A 359 -14.80 11.99 3.36
CA ARG A 359 -15.51 13.05 4.08
C ARG A 359 -16.25 12.51 5.30
N PRO A 360 -16.22 13.23 6.44
CA PRO A 360 -16.96 12.84 7.65
C PRO A 360 -18.46 12.56 7.38
N GLU A 361 -19.09 13.38 6.53
CA GLU A 361 -20.53 13.25 6.19
C GLU A 361 -20.81 11.92 5.47
N THR A 362 -19.85 11.43 4.68
CA THR A 362 -19.98 10.14 3.99
C THR A 362 -19.84 8.99 4.98
N VAL A 363 -18.93 9.11 5.96
CA VAL A 363 -18.78 8.14 7.06
C VAL A 363 -20.07 8.07 7.89
N GLU A 364 -20.63 9.21 8.30
CA GLU A 364 -21.86 9.27 9.08
C GLU A 364 -23.05 8.67 8.30
N ARG A 365 -23.15 8.94 7.01
CA ARG A 365 -24.19 8.36 6.15
C ARG A 365 -24.09 6.84 6.03
N LEU A 366 -22.87 6.29 5.82
CA LEU A 366 -22.68 4.85 5.79
C LEU A 366 -23.04 4.22 7.14
N ALA A 367 -22.60 4.80 8.23
CA ALA A 367 -22.91 4.31 9.58
C ALA A 367 -24.41 4.36 9.89
N ALA A 368 -25.11 5.41 9.45
CA ALA A 368 -26.57 5.52 9.60
C ALA A 368 -27.30 4.43 8.78
N ASP A 369 -26.86 4.17 7.55
CA ASP A 369 -27.42 3.09 6.72
C ASP A 369 -27.18 1.71 7.35
N ILE A 370 -25.98 1.44 7.86
CA ILE A 370 -25.69 0.18 8.58
C ILE A 370 -26.63 0.02 9.77
N ARG A 371 -26.80 1.06 10.59
CA ARG A 371 -27.68 1.03 11.76
C ARG A 371 -29.15 0.79 11.39
N ALA A 372 -29.65 1.51 10.40
CA ALA A 372 -31.05 1.38 9.95
C ALA A 372 -31.34 -0.01 9.39
N LEU A 373 -30.41 -0.57 8.59
CA LEU A 373 -30.57 -1.89 8.00
C LEU A 373 -30.42 -3.04 9.02
N SER A 374 -29.60 -2.86 10.05
CA SER A 374 -29.46 -3.83 11.15
C SER A 374 -30.66 -3.88 12.10
N ALA A 375 -31.44 -2.79 12.19
CA ALA A 375 -32.65 -2.74 13.01
C ALA A 375 -33.85 -3.45 12.37
N ASN A 376 -33.87 -3.58 11.05
CA ASN A 376 -34.92 -4.23 10.28
C ASN A 376 -34.63 -5.75 10.15
N ARG A 377 -34.99 -6.52 11.18
CA ARG A 377 -34.96 -7.98 11.16
C ARG A 377 -36.24 -8.57 10.57
#